data_e1a59b047179cf7274483d8702c532d0
#
_entry.id   e1a59b047179cf7274483d8702c532d0
#
_cell.length_a   1.000
_cell.length_b   1.000
_cell.length_c   1.000
_cell.angle_alpha   90.00
_cell.angle_beta   90.00
_cell.angle_gamma   90.00
#
_symmetry.space_group_name_H-M   'P 1'
#
loop_
_entity.id
_entity.type
_entity.pdbx_description
1 polymer ?
#
loop_
_entity_poly.entity_id
_entity_poly.type
_entity_poly.pdbx_seq_one_letter_code
_entity_poly.pdbx_strand_id
1 'polypeptide(L)'
;MEDWLEHLVAIPYGLWIAWVGVQHFRDPAWFEPIVPGILGSARFWVYASGVFEILGGLGVALPWFRKEAAFGITLMLLVLYWANLNMWVNDIPLNGKTYASHWHALRGVGQVALVCISLWLGGFETGQRLSEWVRSRG
;
A
#
# COMPACT_ATOMS: atom_id res chain seq x y z
N MET A 1 -8.20 23.12 -12.06
CA MET A 1 -6.72 23.03 -12.27
C MET A 1 -6.07 21.93 -11.44
N GLU A 2 -6.59 21.67 -10.27
CA GLU A 2 -6.06 20.60 -9.38
C GLU A 2 -6.43 19.19 -9.85
N ASP A 3 -7.57 19.03 -10.51
CA ASP A 3 -8.07 17.72 -10.94
C ASP A 3 -7.16 16.98 -11.93
N TRP A 4 -6.48 17.69 -12.83
CA TRP A 4 -5.59 17.04 -13.79
C TRP A 4 -4.34 16.45 -13.11
N LEU A 5 -3.82 17.12 -12.08
CA LEU A 5 -2.67 16.61 -11.32
C LEU A 5 -3.05 15.36 -10.53
N GLU A 6 -4.25 15.35 -9.95
CA GLU A 6 -4.79 14.18 -9.28
C GLU A 6 -4.89 12.98 -10.24
N HIS A 7 -5.42 13.18 -11.45
CA HIS A 7 -5.48 12.13 -12.47
C HIS A 7 -4.09 11.67 -12.92
N LEU A 8 -3.16 12.61 -13.10
CA LEU A 8 -1.80 12.33 -13.52
C LEU A 8 -1.05 11.43 -12.52
N VAL A 9 -1.37 11.56 -11.23
CA VAL A 9 -0.79 10.73 -10.17
C VAL A 9 -1.60 9.45 -9.96
N ALA A 10 -2.92 9.56 -9.88
CA ALA A 10 -3.80 8.44 -9.52
C ALA A 10 -3.78 7.31 -10.54
N ILE A 11 -3.74 7.61 -11.83
CA ILE A 11 -3.77 6.59 -12.88
C ILE A 11 -2.51 5.72 -12.84
N PRO A 12 -1.29 6.25 -12.95
CA PRO A 12 -0.09 5.43 -12.90
C PRO A 12 0.10 4.75 -11.53
N TYR A 13 -0.23 5.44 -10.44
CA TYR A 13 -0.16 4.87 -9.10
C TYR A 13 -1.11 3.67 -8.95
N GLY A 14 -2.38 3.84 -9.33
CA GLY A 14 -3.39 2.78 -9.23
C GLY A 14 -3.06 1.59 -10.13
N LEU A 15 -2.62 1.83 -11.35
CA LEU A 15 -2.20 0.77 -12.28
C LEU A 15 -0.96 0.02 -11.78
N TRP A 16 -0.02 0.71 -11.17
CA TRP A 16 1.15 0.07 -10.57
C TRP A 16 0.77 -0.82 -9.38
N ILE A 17 -0.09 -0.35 -8.48
CA ILE A 17 -0.61 -1.16 -7.37
C ILE A 17 -1.34 -2.41 -7.91
N ALA A 18 -2.21 -2.23 -8.91
CA ALA A 18 -2.91 -3.36 -9.53
C ALA A 18 -1.94 -4.36 -10.18
N TRP A 19 -0.90 -3.87 -10.83
CA TRP A 19 0.14 -4.73 -11.41
C TRP A 19 0.88 -5.54 -10.33
N VAL A 20 1.24 -4.92 -9.22
CA VAL A 20 1.84 -5.63 -8.07
C VAL A 20 0.88 -6.72 -7.57
N GLY A 21 -0.42 -6.43 -7.47
CA GLY A 21 -1.43 -7.42 -7.10
C GLY A 21 -1.47 -8.62 -8.07
N VAL A 22 -1.31 -8.38 -9.36
CA VAL A 22 -1.21 -9.46 -10.37
C VAL A 22 0.01 -10.34 -10.10
N GLN A 23 1.13 -9.78 -9.68
CA GLN A 23 2.34 -10.56 -9.37
C GLN A 23 2.11 -11.55 -8.21
N HIS A 24 1.23 -11.23 -7.27
CA HIS A 24 0.85 -12.15 -6.19
C HIS A 24 0.23 -13.45 -6.72
N PHE A 25 -0.45 -13.39 -7.86
CA PHE A 25 -1.02 -14.58 -8.53
C PHE A 25 -0.04 -15.27 -9.48
N ARG A 26 0.86 -14.50 -10.09
CA ARG A 26 1.84 -15.05 -11.05
C ARG A 26 2.98 -15.79 -10.35
N ASP A 27 3.44 -15.25 -9.22
CA ASP A 27 4.53 -15.84 -8.43
C ASP A 27 4.24 -15.72 -6.94
N PRO A 28 3.24 -16.46 -6.42
CA PRO A 28 2.89 -16.39 -5.01
C PRO A 28 4.04 -16.86 -4.10
N ALA A 29 4.84 -17.80 -4.55
CA ALA A 29 5.94 -18.34 -3.79
C ALA A 29 7.02 -17.31 -3.43
N TRP A 30 7.14 -16.25 -4.23
CA TRP A 30 8.04 -15.15 -3.95
C TRP A 30 7.62 -14.35 -2.71
N PHE A 31 6.30 -14.20 -2.49
CA PHE A 31 5.73 -13.41 -1.38
C PHE A 31 5.50 -14.23 -0.11
N GLU A 32 5.29 -15.53 -0.22
CA GLU A 32 4.93 -16.39 0.91
C GLU A 32 5.91 -16.34 2.10
N PRO A 33 7.25 -16.29 1.89
CA PRO A 33 8.19 -16.34 3.01
C PRO A 33 8.07 -15.20 4.01
N ILE A 34 7.59 -14.02 3.59
CA ILE A 34 7.49 -12.84 4.45
C ILE A 34 6.16 -12.76 5.21
N VAL A 35 5.20 -13.60 4.90
CA VAL A 35 3.93 -13.67 5.66
C VAL A 35 4.21 -14.19 7.07
N PRO A 36 3.81 -13.46 8.13
CA PRO A 36 4.00 -13.94 9.50
C PRO A 36 3.35 -15.30 9.74
N GLY A 37 4.11 -16.26 10.29
CA GLY A 37 3.64 -17.64 10.48
C GLY A 37 2.40 -17.76 11.37
N ILE A 38 2.19 -16.80 12.28
CA ILE A 38 1.02 -16.74 13.15
C ILE A 38 -0.31 -16.61 12.37
N LEU A 39 -0.24 -16.10 11.13
CA LEU A 39 -1.43 -15.91 10.29
C LEU A 39 -1.91 -17.20 9.59
N GLY A 40 -1.19 -18.30 9.71
CA GLY A 40 -1.55 -19.59 9.11
C GLY A 40 -1.11 -19.71 7.65
N SER A 41 -2.04 -19.99 6.73
CA SER A 41 -1.71 -20.20 5.31
C SER A 41 -1.15 -18.95 4.64
N ALA A 42 0.15 -18.93 4.35
CA ALA A 42 0.81 -17.83 3.64
C ALA A 42 0.20 -17.61 2.26
N ARG A 43 -0.09 -18.69 1.52
CA ARG A 43 -0.68 -18.61 0.18
C ARG A 43 -2.04 -17.93 0.16
N PHE A 44 -2.88 -18.22 1.16
CA PHE A 44 -4.17 -17.54 1.29
C PHE A 44 -3.99 -16.02 1.41
N TRP A 45 -3.08 -15.57 2.27
CA TRP A 45 -2.85 -14.14 2.48
C TRP A 45 -2.20 -13.46 1.29
N VAL A 46 -1.32 -14.16 0.58
CA VAL A 46 -0.74 -13.64 -0.67
C VAL A 46 -1.84 -13.41 -1.71
N TYR A 47 -2.74 -14.35 -1.91
CA TYR A 47 -3.84 -14.19 -2.86
C TYR A 47 -4.85 -13.14 -2.40
N ALA A 48 -5.20 -13.12 -1.12
CA ALA A 48 -6.12 -12.12 -0.57
C ALA A 48 -5.57 -10.71 -0.76
N SER A 49 -4.30 -10.46 -0.44
CA SER A 49 -3.67 -9.16 -0.66
C SER A 49 -3.61 -8.80 -2.15
N GLY A 50 -3.33 -9.77 -3.02
CA GLY A 50 -3.33 -9.57 -4.48
C GLY A 50 -4.70 -9.11 -5.00
N VAL A 51 -5.79 -9.70 -4.52
CA VAL A 51 -7.16 -9.26 -4.86
C VAL A 51 -7.39 -7.80 -4.41
N PHE A 52 -7.05 -7.48 -3.17
CA PHE A 52 -7.19 -6.11 -2.65
C PHE A 52 -6.35 -5.09 -3.42
N GLU A 53 -5.14 -5.44 -3.81
CA GLU A 53 -4.27 -4.58 -4.60
C GLU A 53 -4.81 -4.35 -6.01
N ILE A 54 -5.35 -5.37 -6.66
CA ILE A 54 -5.97 -5.23 -7.98
C ILE A 54 -7.21 -4.34 -7.89
N LEU A 55 -8.13 -4.65 -7.00
CA LEU A 55 -9.37 -3.89 -6.86
C LEU A 55 -9.11 -2.47 -6.37
N GLY A 56 -8.24 -2.31 -5.37
CA GLY A 56 -7.88 -0.99 -4.86
C GLY A 56 -7.12 -0.15 -5.87
N GLY A 57 -6.18 -0.75 -6.59
CA GLY A 57 -5.41 -0.05 -7.63
C GLY A 57 -6.29 0.43 -8.79
N LEU A 58 -7.17 -0.43 -9.29
CA LEU A 58 -8.14 -0.05 -10.32
C LEU A 58 -9.13 0.99 -9.80
N GLY A 59 -9.58 0.86 -8.54
CA GLY A 59 -10.47 1.83 -7.91
C GLY A 59 -9.84 3.22 -7.79
N VAL A 60 -8.55 3.29 -7.47
CA VAL A 60 -7.81 4.57 -7.42
C VAL A 60 -7.66 5.18 -8.81
N ALA A 61 -7.40 4.37 -9.83
CA ALA A 61 -7.29 4.85 -11.21
C ALA A 61 -8.62 5.43 -11.73
N LEU A 62 -9.76 4.90 -11.26
CA LEU A 62 -11.10 5.34 -11.66
C LEU A 62 -11.57 6.50 -10.79
N PRO A 63 -11.97 7.66 -11.36
CA PRO A 63 -12.35 8.85 -10.59
C PRO A 63 -13.50 8.61 -9.60
N TRP A 64 -14.46 7.78 -9.99
CA TRP A 64 -15.69 7.54 -9.20
C TRP A 64 -15.48 6.82 -7.88
N PHE A 65 -14.42 5.97 -7.79
CA PHE A 65 -14.12 5.14 -6.61
C PHE A 65 -12.81 5.54 -5.92
N ARG A 66 -12.15 6.59 -6.41
CA ARG A 66 -10.79 6.95 -6.03
C ARG A 66 -10.63 7.17 -4.53
N LYS A 67 -11.54 7.91 -3.91
CA LYS A 67 -11.44 8.25 -2.47
C LYS A 67 -11.54 7.02 -1.59
N GLU A 68 -12.54 6.20 -1.82
CA GLU A 68 -12.79 4.98 -1.06
C GLU A 68 -11.66 3.95 -1.30
N ALA A 69 -11.26 3.81 -2.54
CA ALA A 69 -10.15 2.93 -2.92
C ALA A 69 -8.81 3.39 -2.31
N ALA A 70 -8.53 4.68 -2.33
CA ALA A 70 -7.32 5.25 -1.72
C ALA A 70 -7.30 5.03 -0.21
N PHE A 71 -8.44 5.17 0.46
CA PHE A 71 -8.55 4.84 1.87
C PHE A 71 -8.28 3.34 2.13
N GLY A 72 -8.88 2.47 1.33
CA GLY A 72 -8.65 1.02 1.41
C GLY A 72 -7.17 0.65 1.16
N ILE A 73 -6.53 1.25 0.16
CA ILE A 73 -5.09 1.08 -0.11
C ILE A 73 -4.24 1.55 1.07
N THR A 74 -4.57 2.67 1.69
CA THR A 74 -3.86 3.15 2.89
C THR A 74 -3.90 2.12 4.01
N LEU A 75 -5.08 1.59 4.33
CA LEU A 75 -5.22 0.56 5.35
C LEU A 75 -4.46 -0.72 4.99
N MET A 76 -4.55 -1.14 3.74
CA MET A 76 -3.83 -2.32 3.24
C MET A 76 -2.32 -2.14 3.35
N LEU A 77 -1.77 -0.99 2.94
CA LEU A 77 -0.34 -0.71 3.04
C LEU A 77 0.16 -0.78 4.48
N LEU A 78 -0.62 -0.25 5.44
CA LEU A 78 -0.27 -0.33 6.86
C LEU A 78 -0.25 -1.78 7.36
N VAL A 79 -1.21 -2.59 6.95
CA VAL A 79 -1.27 -4.02 7.31
C VAL A 79 -0.13 -4.80 6.65
N LEU A 80 0.11 -4.58 5.35
CA LEU A 80 1.16 -5.29 4.60
C LEU A 80 2.57 -4.91 5.07
N TYR A 81 2.75 -3.77 5.71
CA TYR A 81 4.04 -3.40 6.27
C TYR A 81 4.47 -4.38 7.39
N TRP A 82 3.55 -5.04 8.04
CA TRP A 82 3.87 -6.13 8.95
C TRP A 82 4.70 -7.24 8.30
N ALA A 83 4.37 -7.63 7.06
CA ALA A 83 5.18 -8.60 6.31
C ALA A 83 6.60 -8.08 6.04
N ASN A 84 6.74 -6.81 5.69
CA ASN A 84 8.05 -6.19 5.49
C ASN A 84 8.87 -6.11 6.79
N LEU A 85 8.23 -5.80 7.92
CA LEU A 85 8.87 -5.83 9.23
C LEU A 85 9.28 -7.24 9.63
N ASN A 86 8.42 -8.24 9.38
CA ASN A 86 8.72 -9.64 9.62
C ASN A 86 9.97 -10.08 8.84
N MET A 87 10.06 -9.67 7.58
CA MET A 87 11.23 -9.95 6.75
C MET A 87 12.50 -9.32 7.33
N TRP A 88 12.42 -8.08 7.80
CA TRP A 88 13.58 -7.36 8.36
C TRP A 88 14.03 -7.95 9.69
N VAL A 89 13.09 -8.10 10.63
CA VAL A 89 13.40 -8.57 11.99
C VAL A 89 13.95 -10.00 11.99
N ASN A 90 13.42 -10.86 11.12
CA ASN A 90 13.79 -12.28 11.06
C ASN A 90 14.78 -12.60 9.94
N ASP A 91 15.30 -11.59 9.23
CA ASP A 91 16.26 -11.72 8.13
C ASP A 91 15.84 -12.78 7.09
N ILE A 92 14.57 -12.72 6.68
CA ILE A 92 13.95 -13.70 5.80
C ILE A 92 14.45 -13.49 4.37
N PRO A 93 15.03 -14.52 3.72
CA PRO A 93 15.47 -14.39 2.34
C PRO A 93 14.27 -14.32 1.38
N LEU A 94 14.35 -13.44 0.39
CA LEU A 94 13.49 -13.42 -0.77
C LEU A 94 14.26 -13.95 -1.97
N ASN A 95 13.74 -14.97 -2.62
CA ASN A 95 14.38 -15.61 -3.76
C ASN A 95 15.85 -15.99 -3.48
N GLY A 96 16.12 -16.49 -2.27
CA GLY A 96 17.46 -16.91 -1.83
C GLY A 96 18.42 -15.78 -1.42
N LYS A 97 17.94 -14.52 -1.40
CA LYS A 97 18.77 -13.36 -1.02
C LYS A 97 18.22 -12.71 0.25
N THR A 98 19.12 -12.49 1.23
CA THR A 98 18.86 -11.60 2.36
C THR A 98 19.33 -10.19 2.03
N TYR A 99 18.70 -9.20 2.68
CA TYR A 99 18.96 -7.79 2.42
C TYR A 99 19.51 -7.11 3.66
N ALA A 100 20.48 -6.21 3.47
CA ALA A 100 21.02 -5.39 4.55
C ALA A 100 19.98 -4.39 5.08
N SER A 101 20.17 -3.92 6.32
CA SER A 101 19.23 -3.01 6.99
C SER A 101 18.92 -1.74 6.22
N HIS A 102 19.87 -1.19 5.45
CA HIS A 102 19.62 0.00 4.63
C HIS A 102 18.57 -0.23 3.53
N TRP A 103 18.48 -1.44 2.96
CA TRP A 103 17.44 -1.78 1.99
C TRP A 103 16.05 -1.87 2.63
N HIS A 104 15.98 -2.41 3.85
CA HIS A 104 14.73 -2.43 4.62
C HIS A 104 14.30 -1.03 5.04
N ALA A 105 15.26 -0.16 5.41
CA ALA A 105 14.98 1.24 5.68
C ALA A 105 14.44 1.97 4.44
N LEU A 106 15.01 1.73 3.25
CA LEU A 106 14.49 2.28 1.99
C LEU A 106 13.09 1.78 1.67
N ARG A 107 12.77 0.52 1.95
CA ARG A 107 11.39 0.00 1.83
C ARG A 107 10.44 0.74 2.76
N GLY A 108 10.86 1.01 4.00
CA GLY A 108 10.08 1.79 4.94
C GLY A 108 9.80 3.21 4.44
N VAL A 109 10.81 3.89 3.89
CA VAL A 109 10.66 5.21 3.27
C VAL A 109 9.70 5.16 2.08
N GLY A 110 9.87 4.17 1.20
CA GLY A 110 8.96 3.94 0.07
C GLY A 110 7.52 3.69 0.53
N GLN A 111 7.34 2.91 1.58
CA GLN A 111 6.04 2.63 2.18
C GLN A 111 5.37 3.91 2.71
N VAL A 112 6.11 4.76 3.41
CA VAL A 112 5.60 6.07 3.88
C VAL A 112 5.18 6.93 2.70
N ALA A 113 5.97 6.98 1.63
CA ALA A 113 5.63 7.72 0.41
C ALA A 113 4.34 7.21 -0.21
N LEU A 114 4.15 5.90 -0.33
CA LEU A 114 2.93 5.29 -0.86
C LEU A 114 1.71 5.62 0.01
N VAL A 115 1.85 5.58 1.33
CA VAL A 115 0.78 5.95 2.28
C VAL A 115 0.42 7.43 2.12
N CYS A 116 1.41 8.31 2.03
CA CYS A 116 1.17 9.75 1.82
C CYS A 116 0.42 10.03 0.51
N ILE A 117 0.80 9.37 -0.58
CA ILE A 117 0.11 9.49 -1.88
C ILE A 117 -1.33 9.01 -1.76
N SER A 118 -1.56 7.84 -1.12
CA SER A 118 -2.91 7.30 -0.92
C SER A 118 -3.78 8.23 -0.09
N LEU A 119 -3.25 8.79 1.00
CA LEU A 119 -3.97 9.76 1.84
C LEU A 119 -4.33 11.02 1.06
N TRP A 120 -3.42 11.54 0.27
CA TRP A 120 -3.68 12.70 -0.58
C TRP A 120 -4.77 12.41 -1.61
N LEU A 121 -4.70 11.27 -2.30
CA LEU A 121 -5.72 10.83 -3.27
C LEU A 121 -7.09 10.56 -2.60
N GLY A 122 -7.08 10.19 -1.32
CA GLY A 122 -8.29 10.02 -0.51
C GLY A 122 -8.92 11.32 -0.03
N GLY A 123 -8.29 12.47 -0.32
CA GLY A 123 -8.77 13.78 0.11
C GLY A 123 -8.54 14.05 1.60
N PHE A 124 -7.62 13.34 2.24
CA PHE A 124 -7.20 13.64 3.61
C PHE A 124 -6.31 14.87 3.63
N GLU A 125 -6.94 16.04 3.55
CA GLU A 125 -6.28 17.31 3.82
C GLU A 125 -6.12 17.48 5.33
N THR A 126 -5.02 16.92 5.84
CA THR A 126 -4.71 16.92 7.28
C THR A 126 -4.62 18.33 7.87
N GLY A 127 -4.31 19.34 7.06
CA GLY A 127 -4.21 20.72 7.51
C GLY A 127 -5.55 21.45 7.62
N GLN A 128 -6.44 21.27 6.64
CA GLN A 128 -7.72 22.02 6.60
C GLN A 128 -8.71 21.47 7.63
N ARG A 129 -8.85 20.16 7.73
CA ARG A 129 -9.76 19.56 8.71
C ARG A 129 -9.36 19.85 10.15
N LEU A 130 -8.05 19.86 10.44
CA LEU A 130 -7.57 20.21 11.77
C LEU A 130 -7.84 21.68 12.09
N SER A 131 -7.63 22.58 11.13
CA SER A 131 -7.93 23.99 11.28
C SER A 131 -9.41 24.30 11.41
N GLU A 132 -10.27 23.60 10.68
CA GLU A 132 -11.72 23.70 10.78
C GLU A 132 -12.22 23.19 12.13
N TRP A 133 -11.68 22.05 12.58
CA TRP A 133 -12.01 21.48 13.90
C TRP A 133 -11.61 22.42 15.04
N VAL A 134 -10.42 23.02 14.96
CA VAL A 134 -9.94 24.00 15.96
C VAL A 134 -10.82 25.25 15.95
N ARG A 135 -11.20 25.75 14.76
CA ARG A 135 -12.10 26.92 14.65
C ARG A 135 -13.52 26.66 15.17
N SER A 136 -14.01 25.43 15.03
CA SER A 136 -15.35 25.09 15.50
C SER A 136 -15.46 25.01 17.02
N ARG A 137 -14.35 25.00 17.75
CA ARG A 137 -14.29 24.90 19.22
C ARG A 137 -13.81 26.17 19.92
N GLY A 138 -13.44 27.20 19.18
CA GLY A 138 -13.09 28.53 19.68
C GLY A 138 -14.22 29.50 19.49
#